data_8348dd423fc1e2ea0daaf013121d271a
#
_entry.id   8348dd423fc1e2ea0daaf013121d271a
#
_cell.length_a   1.000
_cell.length_b   1.000
_cell.length_c   1.000
_cell.angle_alpha   90.00
_cell.angle_beta   90.00
_cell.angle_gamma   90.00
#
_symmetry.space_group_name_H-M   'P 1'
#
loop_
_entity.id
_entity.type
_entity.pdbx_description
1 polymer ?
#
loop_
_entity_poly.entity_id
_entity_poly.type
_entity_poly.pdbx_seq_one_letter_code
_entity_poly.pdbx_strand_id
1 'polypeptide(L)'
;MPVTLRPLTLDDTAAVHEWARLPESCRYQAWGPNTYEQTQEYMRAVVAASPDRLMFAVLVEGEVVGSAELRLHGPSTGEIAYAVHPRLWGQGIATVAARELLRMGFDEHGRHRIFGTCDPRNVASASVLRRIGMRYEGRMRGTAYIRDGWRDSDLYAILVDD
;
A
#
# COMPACT_ATOMS: atom_id res chain seq x y z
N MET A 1 -6.49 -17.96 8.04
CA MET A 1 -5.84 -17.85 6.71
C MET A 1 -4.56 -17.04 6.89
N PRO A 2 -3.38 -17.70 6.84
CA PRO A 2 -2.12 -16.99 7.07
C PRO A 2 -1.80 -16.06 5.90
N VAL A 3 -1.42 -14.83 6.25
CA VAL A 3 -0.96 -13.82 5.31
C VAL A 3 0.53 -13.62 5.53
N THR A 4 1.33 -13.74 4.47
CA THR A 4 2.77 -13.56 4.53
C THR A 4 3.24 -12.54 3.51
N LEU A 5 4.37 -11.89 3.78
CA LEU A 5 5.03 -10.96 2.88
C LEU A 5 6.40 -11.50 2.49
N ARG A 6 6.77 -11.33 1.23
CA ARG A 6 8.13 -11.52 0.74
C ARG A 6 8.48 -10.43 -0.26
N PRO A 7 9.76 -10.18 -0.54
CA PRO A 7 10.12 -9.18 -1.55
C PRO A 7 9.40 -9.43 -2.87
N LEU A 8 8.92 -8.34 -3.48
CA LEU A 8 8.29 -8.37 -4.80
C LEU A 8 9.38 -8.58 -5.86
N THR A 9 9.12 -9.44 -6.83
CA THR A 9 10.03 -9.72 -7.95
C THR A 9 9.33 -9.51 -9.28
N LEU A 10 10.10 -9.44 -10.37
CA LEU A 10 9.53 -9.32 -11.72
C LEU A 10 8.68 -10.53 -12.09
N ASP A 11 8.92 -11.69 -11.49
CA ASP A 11 8.10 -12.89 -11.71
C ASP A 11 6.66 -12.72 -11.20
N ASP A 12 6.41 -11.73 -10.35
CA ASP A 12 5.08 -11.43 -9.83
C ASP A 12 4.24 -10.55 -10.75
N THR A 13 4.76 -10.15 -11.91
CA THR A 13 4.09 -9.20 -12.81
C THR A 13 2.70 -9.68 -13.23
N ALA A 14 2.56 -10.93 -13.62
CA ALA A 14 1.26 -11.48 -14.02
C ALA A 14 0.24 -11.45 -12.87
N ALA A 15 0.67 -11.77 -11.66
CA ALA A 15 -0.20 -11.73 -10.49
C ALA A 15 -0.63 -10.30 -10.15
N VAL A 16 0.30 -9.35 -10.19
CA VAL A 16 -0.01 -7.91 -9.96
C VAL A 16 -1.00 -7.41 -11.01
N HIS A 17 -0.84 -7.83 -12.26
CA HIS A 17 -1.74 -7.43 -13.34
C HIS A 17 -3.18 -7.89 -13.11
N GLU A 18 -3.39 -9.01 -12.42
CA GLU A 18 -4.73 -9.51 -12.13
C GLU A 18 -5.62 -8.49 -11.42
N TRP A 19 -5.06 -7.67 -10.52
CA TRP A 19 -5.82 -6.59 -9.90
C TRP A 19 -5.56 -5.23 -10.52
N ALA A 20 -4.38 -4.97 -11.08
CA ALA A 20 -4.05 -3.67 -11.66
C ALA A 20 -4.88 -3.34 -12.91
N ARG A 21 -5.42 -4.34 -13.58
CA ARG A 21 -6.31 -4.19 -14.76
C ARG A 21 -7.76 -3.90 -14.37
N LEU A 22 -8.13 -4.05 -13.10
CA LEU A 22 -9.52 -3.93 -12.66
C LEU A 22 -9.86 -2.48 -12.26
N PRO A 23 -10.98 -1.94 -12.75
CA PRO A 23 -11.41 -0.59 -12.36
C PRO A 23 -11.58 -0.42 -10.84
N GLU A 24 -12.04 -1.45 -10.14
CA GLU A 24 -12.24 -1.41 -8.69
C GLU A 24 -10.94 -1.14 -7.94
N SER A 25 -9.83 -1.70 -8.42
CA SER A 25 -8.52 -1.57 -7.76
C SER A 25 -7.97 -0.15 -7.81
N CYS A 26 -8.29 0.59 -8.86
CA CYS A 26 -7.73 1.92 -9.08
C CYS A 26 -8.74 3.05 -8.88
N ARG A 27 -9.93 2.74 -8.39
CA ARG A 27 -11.01 3.73 -8.24
C ARG A 27 -10.58 4.99 -7.48
N TYR A 28 -9.77 4.85 -6.45
CA TYR A 28 -9.28 5.94 -5.62
C TYR A 28 -7.80 6.24 -5.86
N GLN A 29 -7.23 5.73 -6.95
CA GLN A 29 -5.82 5.87 -7.27
C GLN A 29 -5.63 6.70 -8.55
N ALA A 30 -4.47 7.35 -8.66
CA ALA A 30 -4.13 8.13 -9.85
C ALA A 30 -3.67 7.26 -11.03
N TRP A 31 -3.54 5.95 -10.83
CA TRP A 31 -3.12 4.98 -11.84
C TRP A 31 -4.27 4.06 -12.24
N GLY A 32 -4.12 3.42 -13.37
CA GLY A 32 -4.99 2.35 -13.85
C GLY A 32 -6.35 2.81 -14.43
N PRO A 33 -7.16 1.86 -14.90
CA PRO A 33 -6.82 0.42 -15.07
C PRO A 33 -5.65 0.24 -16.01
N ASN A 34 -4.72 -0.67 -15.65
CA ASN A 34 -3.50 -0.85 -16.41
C ASN A 34 -3.65 -1.83 -17.58
N THR A 35 -3.02 -1.51 -18.71
CA THR A 35 -2.65 -2.51 -19.70
C THR A 35 -1.52 -3.38 -19.12
N TYR A 36 -1.28 -4.56 -19.71
CA TYR A 36 -0.19 -5.41 -19.26
C TYR A 36 1.19 -4.70 -19.37
N GLU A 37 1.38 -3.94 -20.44
CA GLU A 37 2.61 -3.15 -20.63
C GLU A 37 2.81 -2.12 -19.53
N GLN A 38 1.75 -1.46 -19.10
CA GLN A 38 1.80 -0.50 -17.99
C GLN A 38 2.14 -1.19 -16.66
N THR A 39 1.59 -2.39 -16.43
CA THR A 39 1.96 -3.19 -15.25
C THR A 39 3.43 -3.59 -15.31
N GLN A 40 3.93 -4.03 -16.46
CA GLN A 40 5.34 -4.37 -16.63
C GLN A 40 6.26 -3.17 -16.36
N GLU A 41 5.90 -2.00 -16.87
CA GLU A 41 6.66 -0.76 -16.63
C GLU A 41 6.69 -0.41 -15.14
N TYR A 42 5.56 -0.46 -14.49
CA TYR A 42 5.45 -0.25 -13.05
C TYR A 42 6.34 -1.22 -12.27
N MET A 43 6.26 -2.51 -12.59
CA MET A 43 7.04 -3.54 -11.91
C MET A 43 8.56 -3.32 -12.09
N ARG A 44 9.00 -2.97 -13.29
CA ARG A 44 10.42 -2.64 -13.50
C ARG A 44 10.86 -1.45 -12.64
N ALA A 45 10.02 -0.44 -12.54
CA ALA A 45 10.32 0.74 -11.74
C ALA A 45 10.40 0.44 -10.25
N VAL A 46 9.47 -0.36 -9.70
CA VAL A 46 9.41 -0.61 -8.25
C VAL A 46 10.35 -1.72 -7.79
N VAL A 47 10.62 -2.72 -8.63
CA VAL A 47 11.54 -3.82 -8.28
C VAL A 47 13.01 -3.40 -8.38
N ALA A 48 13.35 -2.48 -9.29
CA ALA A 48 14.69 -1.90 -9.39
C ALA A 48 14.94 -0.81 -8.34
N ALA A 49 14.09 -0.71 -7.35
CA ALA A 49 13.98 0.42 -6.47
C ALA A 49 15.20 0.71 -5.61
N SER A 50 15.24 1.96 -5.11
CA SER A 50 16.20 2.43 -4.14
C SER A 50 16.06 1.68 -2.80
N PRO A 51 17.10 1.68 -1.94
CA PRO A 51 17.01 1.09 -0.61
C PRO A 51 15.94 1.71 0.28
N ASP A 52 15.40 2.87 -0.11
CA ASP A 52 14.37 3.58 0.65
C ASP A 52 12.94 3.19 0.24
N ARG A 53 12.80 2.31 -0.77
CA ARG A 53 11.50 1.84 -1.22
C ARG A 53 11.46 0.32 -1.17
N LEU A 54 10.74 -0.21 -0.18
CA LEU A 54 10.67 -1.65 0.06
C LEU A 54 9.31 -2.18 -0.41
N MET A 55 9.34 -3.01 -1.45
CA MET A 55 8.13 -3.57 -2.06
C MET A 55 8.01 -5.05 -1.74
N PHE A 56 6.82 -5.46 -1.33
CA PHE A 56 6.50 -6.84 -0.96
C PHE A 56 5.31 -7.37 -1.73
N ALA A 57 5.38 -8.66 -2.07
CA ALA A 57 4.20 -9.42 -2.45
C ALA A 57 3.48 -9.87 -1.19
N VAL A 58 2.15 -9.78 -1.21
CA VAL A 58 1.27 -10.28 -0.15
C VAL A 58 0.73 -11.63 -0.59
N LEU A 59 0.98 -12.67 0.21
CA LEU A 59 0.61 -14.05 -0.12
C LEU A 59 -0.43 -14.60 0.84
N VAL A 60 -1.37 -15.33 0.27
CA VAL A 60 -2.35 -16.15 1.00
C VAL A 60 -2.29 -17.54 0.39
N GLU A 61 -2.01 -18.55 1.21
CA GLU A 61 -1.90 -19.95 0.76
C GLU A 61 -0.91 -20.13 -0.42
N GLY A 62 0.18 -19.34 -0.41
CA GLY A 62 1.21 -19.38 -1.45
C GLY A 62 0.87 -18.61 -2.73
N GLU A 63 -0.32 -18.04 -2.84
CA GLU A 63 -0.75 -17.25 -3.98
C GLU A 63 -0.52 -15.76 -3.72
N VAL A 64 0.06 -15.05 -4.70
CA VAL A 64 0.24 -13.60 -4.64
C VAL A 64 -1.11 -12.93 -4.89
N VAL A 65 -1.63 -12.26 -3.88
CA VAL A 65 -2.98 -11.66 -3.90
C VAL A 65 -2.97 -10.14 -3.67
N GLY A 66 -1.80 -9.58 -3.45
CA GLY A 66 -1.66 -8.15 -3.21
C GLY A 66 -0.21 -7.72 -3.18
N SER A 67 -0.02 -6.44 -2.93
CA SER A 67 1.29 -5.84 -2.72
C SER A 67 1.26 -4.94 -1.49
N ALA A 68 2.41 -4.76 -0.87
CA ALA A 68 2.60 -3.90 0.29
C ALA A 68 3.91 -3.14 0.14
N GLU A 69 3.95 -1.91 0.63
CA GLU A 69 5.09 -1.03 0.44
C GLU A 69 5.41 -0.30 1.74
N LEU A 70 6.70 -0.25 2.05
CA LEU A 70 7.25 0.62 3.09
C LEU A 70 8.26 1.55 2.43
N ARG A 71 7.97 2.86 2.46
CA ARG A 71 8.91 3.90 2.02
C ARG A 71 9.57 4.52 3.22
N LEU A 72 10.88 4.68 3.14
CA LEU A 72 11.67 5.31 4.18
C LEU A 72 11.95 6.77 3.79
N HIS A 73 11.44 7.69 4.59
CA HIS A 73 11.60 9.13 4.38
C HIS A 73 12.57 9.68 5.42
N GLY A 74 13.78 10.06 4.99
CA GLY A 74 14.81 10.50 5.91
C GLY A 74 15.14 9.47 6.98
N PRO A 75 15.68 9.88 8.14
CA PRO A 75 16.16 8.92 9.14
C PRO A 75 15.06 8.38 10.07
N SER A 76 13.90 9.02 10.16
CA SER A 76 12.95 8.73 11.24
C SER A 76 11.51 8.46 10.81
N THR A 77 11.16 8.68 9.54
CA THR A 77 9.79 8.56 9.07
C THR A 77 9.64 7.42 8.08
N GLY A 78 8.53 6.69 8.17
CA GLY A 78 8.12 5.69 7.19
C GLY A 78 6.72 6.00 6.64
N GLU A 79 6.45 5.52 5.45
CA GLU A 79 5.13 5.59 4.83
C GLU A 79 4.74 4.20 4.37
N ILE A 80 3.50 3.79 4.61
CA ILE A 80 2.99 2.50 4.16
C ILE A 80 1.92 2.68 3.07
N ALA A 81 1.91 1.71 2.16
CA ALA A 81 0.86 1.56 1.17
C ALA A 81 0.60 0.07 0.93
N TYR A 82 -0.59 -0.26 0.49
CA TYR A 82 -0.99 -1.66 0.24
C TYR A 82 -2.09 -1.72 -0.80
N ALA A 83 -2.16 -2.84 -1.49
CA ALA A 83 -3.24 -3.18 -2.41
C ALA A 83 -3.54 -4.68 -2.30
N VAL A 84 -4.81 -5.04 -2.33
CA VAL A 84 -5.26 -6.44 -2.30
C VAL A 84 -6.24 -6.65 -3.46
N HIS A 85 -6.16 -7.82 -4.10
CA HIS A 85 -7.08 -8.20 -5.17
C HIS A 85 -8.54 -8.04 -4.69
N PRO A 86 -9.41 -7.35 -5.45
CA PRO A 86 -10.78 -7.07 -5.02
C PRO A 86 -11.59 -8.30 -4.59
N ARG A 87 -11.34 -9.47 -5.19
CA ARG A 87 -12.02 -10.73 -4.81
C ARG A 87 -11.81 -11.14 -3.36
N LEU A 88 -10.77 -10.59 -2.71
CA LEU A 88 -10.41 -10.93 -1.33
C LEU A 88 -10.62 -9.77 -0.36
N TRP A 89 -11.29 -8.71 -0.78
CA TRP A 89 -11.61 -7.60 0.11
C TRP A 89 -12.54 -8.06 1.26
N GLY A 90 -12.45 -7.37 2.38
CA GLY A 90 -13.28 -7.66 3.55
C GLY A 90 -12.82 -8.85 4.40
N GLN A 91 -11.66 -9.44 4.09
CA GLN A 91 -11.14 -10.62 4.80
C GLN A 91 -9.98 -10.29 5.75
N GLY A 92 -9.65 -9.02 5.94
CA GLY A 92 -8.61 -8.59 6.87
C GLY A 92 -7.18 -8.71 6.34
N ILE A 93 -6.98 -9.07 5.08
CA ILE A 93 -5.65 -9.27 4.50
C ILE A 93 -4.83 -7.98 4.52
N ALA A 94 -5.42 -6.86 4.10
CA ALA A 94 -4.74 -5.56 4.12
C ALA A 94 -4.33 -5.16 5.54
N THR A 95 -5.16 -5.45 6.54
CA THR A 95 -4.85 -5.15 7.95
C THR A 95 -3.64 -5.95 8.43
N VAL A 96 -3.56 -7.23 8.10
CA VAL A 96 -2.41 -8.07 8.47
C VAL A 96 -1.15 -7.59 7.78
N ALA A 97 -1.22 -7.32 6.47
CA ALA A 97 -0.09 -6.80 5.71
C ALA A 97 0.40 -5.46 6.26
N ALA A 98 -0.52 -4.55 6.55
CA ALA A 98 -0.18 -3.23 7.11
C ALA A 98 0.47 -3.33 8.50
N ARG A 99 0.01 -4.24 9.36
CA ARG A 99 0.65 -4.48 10.67
C ARG A 99 2.08 -4.99 10.50
N GLU A 100 2.32 -5.86 9.54
CA GLU A 100 3.67 -6.34 9.26
C GLU A 100 4.58 -5.21 8.76
N LEU A 101 4.07 -4.32 7.92
CA LEU A 101 4.81 -3.13 7.50
C LEU A 101 5.17 -2.22 8.69
N LEU A 102 4.26 -2.04 9.66
CA LEU A 102 4.56 -1.31 10.89
C LEU A 102 5.66 -1.99 11.69
N ARG A 103 5.57 -3.31 11.86
CA ARG A 103 6.60 -4.08 12.57
C ARG A 103 7.97 -3.90 11.92
N MET A 104 8.04 -4.05 10.60
CA MET A 104 9.29 -3.84 9.86
C MET A 104 9.81 -2.41 10.05
N GLY A 105 8.94 -1.42 9.90
CA GLY A 105 9.31 -0.02 10.01
C GLY A 105 9.86 0.34 11.38
N PHE A 106 9.23 -0.12 12.45
CA PHE A 106 9.68 0.18 13.81
C PHE A 106 10.86 -0.71 14.23
N ASP A 107 10.75 -2.03 14.07
CA ASP A 107 11.72 -2.97 14.63
C ASP A 107 12.97 -3.15 13.78
N GLU A 108 12.82 -3.15 12.46
CA GLU A 108 13.93 -3.41 11.53
C GLU A 108 14.58 -2.13 11.00
N HIS A 109 13.78 -1.06 10.85
CA HIS A 109 14.25 0.20 10.24
C HIS A 109 14.29 1.37 11.21
N GLY A 110 13.95 1.17 12.49
CA GLY A 110 14.10 2.17 13.54
C GLY A 110 13.31 3.46 13.31
N ARG A 111 12.16 3.38 12.65
CA ARG A 111 11.34 4.57 12.42
C ARG A 111 10.72 5.05 13.72
N HIS A 112 10.61 6.35 13.88
CA HIS A 112 9.90 6.99 14.99
C HIS A 112 8.43 7.19 14.66
N ARG A 113 8.14 7.53 13.40
CA ARG A 113 6.80 7.84 12.89
C ARG A 113 6.55 7.08 11.61
N ILE A 114 5.36 6.48 11.49
CA ILE A 114 4.90 5.85 10.24
C ILE A 114 3.53 6.42 9.91
N PHE A 115 3.34 6.83 8.65
CA PHE A 115 2.08 7.38 8.20
C PHE A 115 1.54 6.62 6.98
N GLY A 116 0.26 6.81 6.72
CA GLY A 116 -0.42 6.37 5.51
C GLY A 116 -1.47 7.39 5.11
N THR A 117 -1.80 7.41 3.83
CA THR A 117 -2.82 8.30 3.29
C THR A 117 -3.87 7.51 2.53
N CYS A 118 -5.07 8.04 2.47
CA CYS A 118 -6.13 7.48 1.62
C CYS A 118 -7.04 8.58 1.10
N ASP A 119 -7.71 8.30 -0.02
CA ASP A 119 -8.79 9.16 -0.49
C ASP A 119 -9.87 9.20 0.60
N PRO A 120 -10.42 10.40 0.94
CA PRO A 120 -11.47 10.51 1.95
C PRO A 120 -12.70 9.65 1.70
N ARG A 121 -12.96 9.29 0.45
CA ARG A 121 -14.07 8.41 0.06
C ARG A 121 -13.77 6.94 0.25
N ASN A 122 -12.49 6.57 0.42
CA ASN A 122 -12.06 5.19 0.60
C ASN A 122 -12.20 4.77 2.06
N VAL A 123 -13.42 4.45 2.45
CA VAL A 123 -13.78 4.07 3.83
C VAL A 123 -13.04 2.79 4.25
N ALA A 124 -12.84 1.85 3.34
CA ALA A 124 -12.16 0.60 3.62
C ALA A 124 -10.68 0.84 4.00
N SER A 125 -9.98 1.69 3.26
CA SER A 125 -8.59 2.03 3.57
C SER A 125 -8.47 2.78 4.90
N ALA A 126 -9.34 3.76 5.13
CA ALA A 126 -9.40 4.47 6.42
C ALA A 126 -9.61 3.52 7.59
N SER A 127 -10.48 2.51 7.41
CA SER A 127 -10.73 1.48 8.43
C SER A 127 -9.48 0.65 8.73
N VAL A 128 -8.72 0.26 7.70
CA VAL A 128 -7.44 -0.46 7.89
C VAL A 128 -6.46 0.39 8.69
N LEU A 129 -6.27 1.66 8.30
CA LEU A 129 -5.34 2.56 8.99
C LEU A 129 -5.70 2.72 10.48
N ARG A 130 -6.99 2.88 10.80
CA ARG A 130 -7.43 2.93 12.20
C ARG A 130 -7.20 1.61 12.95
N ARG A 131 -7.49 0.48 12.32
CA ARG A 131 -7.34 -0.84 12.95
C ARG A 131 -5.90 -1.20 13.30
N ILE A 132 -4.93 -0.64 12.59
CA ILE A 132 -3.52 -0.85 12.92
C ILE A 132 -2.99 0.16 13.94
N GLY A 133 -3.85 1.04 14.47
CA GLY A 133 -3.51 1.98 15.53
C GLY A 133 -3.15 3.38 15.07
N MET A 134 -3.26 3.69 13.78
CA MET A 134 -3.01 5.03 13.28
C MET A 134 -4.11 5.99 13.68
N ARG A 135 -3.72 7.23 13.99
CA ARG A 135 -4.62 8.33 14.34
C ARG A 135 -4.77 9.28 13.15
N TYR A 136 -5.98 9.79 12.97
CA TYR A 136 -6.25 10.80 11.96
C TYR A 136 -5.55 12.12 12.31
N GLU A 137 -4.80 12.68 11.36
CA GLU A 137 -4.06 13.93 11.57
C GLU A 137 -4.57 15.08 10.71
N GLY A 138 -5.38 14.84 9.72
CA GLY A 138 -5.96 15.89 8.92
C GLY A 138 -6.14 15.55 7.46
N ARG A 139 -6.70 16.51 6.73
CA ARG A 139 -6.96 16.38 5.30
C ARG A 139 -6.03 17.29 4.52
N MET A 140 -5.33 16.70 3.56
CA MET A 140 -4.54 17.44 2.57
C MET A 140 -5.38 17.64 1.32
N ARG A 141 -5.51 18.89 0.88
CA ARG A 141 -6.34 19.23 -0.28
C ARG A 141 -5.55 19.12 -1.58
N GLY A 142 -6.21 18.60 -2.63
CA GLY A 142 -5.67 18.60 -3.99
C GLY A 142 -4.36 17.84 -4.15
N THR A 143 -4.23 16.67 -3.54
CA THR A 143 -2.99 15.89 -3.51
C THR A 143 -2.80 15.01 -4.75
N ALA A 144 -3.88 14.63 -5.43
CA ALA A 144 -3.82 13.76 -6.58
C ALA A 144 -4.87 14.14 -7.61
N TYR A 145 -4.50 14.08 -8.89
CA TYR A 145 -5.45 14.20 -9.99
C TYR A 145 -5.87 12.80 -10.44
N ILE A 146 -7.14 12.47 -10.24
CA ILE A 146 -7.68 11.15 -10.55
C ILE A 146 -8.68 11.28 -11.69
N ARG A 147 -8.28 10.87 -12.89
CA ARG A 147 -9.07 10.83 -14.15
C ARG A 147 -9.84 12.11 -14.49
N ASP A 148 -10.73 12.57 -13.61
CA ASP A 148 -11.68 13.64 -13.87
C ASP A 148 -11.56 14.83 -12.91
N GLY A 149 -10.60 14.83 -11.99
CA GLY A 149 -10.45 15.96 -11.08
C GLY A 149 -9.46 15.73 -9.94
N TRP A 150 -9.18 16.81 -9.25
CA TRP A 150 -8.34 16.80 -8.05
C TRP A 150 -9.06 16.12 -6.89
N ARG A 151 -8.30 15.37 -6.12
CA ARG A 151 -8.77 14.66 -4.92
C ARG A 151 -7.91 15.04 -3.73
N ASP A 152 -8.53 14.96 -2.55
CA ASP A 152 -7.85 15.16 -1.28
C ASP A 152 -7.30 13.84 -0.76
N SER A 153 -6.42 13.92 0.23
CA SER A 153 -5.93 12.75 0.96
C SER A 153 -6.10 12.98 2.45
N ASP A 154 -6.65 11.98 3.14
CA ASP A 154 -6.68 11.95 4.60
C ASP A 154 -5.39 11.31 5.11
N LEU A 155 -4.77 11.94 6.11
CA LEU A 155 -3.50 11.54 6.69
C LEU A 155 -3.74 10.86 8.04
N TYR A 156 -3.17 9.68 8.20
CA TYR A 156 -3.14 8.90 9.44
C TYR A 156 -1.70 8.57 9.80
N ALA A 157 -1.39 8.56 11.09
CA ALA A 157 -0.04 8.25 11.54
C ALA A 157 -0.02 7.55 12.89
N ILE A 158 1.09 6.85 13.14
CA ILE A 158 1.39 6.20 14.42
C ILE A 158 2.84 6.46 14.78
N LEU A 159 3.10 6.71 16.06
CA LEU A 159 4.44 6.86 16.61
C LEU A 159 4.87 5.57 17.30
N VAL A 160 6.19 5.34 17.37
CA VAL A 160 6.75 4.14 17.99
C VAL A 160 6.33 3.97 19.46
N ASP A 161 6.04 5.08 20.14
CA ASP A 161 5.63 5.10 21.55
C ASP A 161 4.11 5.10 21.75
N ASP A 162 3.34 5.04 20.71
CA ASP A 162 1.87 4.97 20.79
C ASP A 162 1.37 3.64 21.37
#